data_8fd944e0f9be8698ac2ce90710e948ca
#
_entry.id   8fd944e0f9be8698ac2ce90710e948ca
#
_cell.length_a   1.000
_cell.length_b   1.000
_cell.length_c   1.000
_cell.angle_alpha   90.00
_cell.angle_beta   90.00
_cell.angle_gamma   90.00
#
_symmetry.space_group_name_H-M   'P 1'
#
loop_
_entity.id
_entity.type
_entity.pdbx_description
1 polymer ?
#
loop_
_entity_poly.entity_id
_entity_poly.type
_entity_poly.pdbx_seq_one_letter_code
_entity_poly.pdbx_strand_id
1 'polypeptide(L)'
;MDFVKREDIAKNCLPGRVVQNAVGRNSAVASEKMTVSFCHYSAESGPMEPHNHAEESVVVLSCRDAYVKYGSAKDSMEYTVELHEGDLMHFPELEWHVFGYREGGYLDALCIYGQVTNIRPEEIQAK
;
A
#
# COMPACT_ATOMS: atom_id res chain seq x y z
N MET A 1 0.18 -18.49 -18.33
CA MET A 1 -0.55 -17.47 -17.57
C MET A 1 -0.75 -17.98 -16.16
N ASP A 2 -0.47 -17.15 -15.18
CA ASP A 2 -0.74 -17.50 -13.78
C ASP A 2 -2.07 -16.86 -13.36
N PHE A 3 -2.87 -17.63 -12.66
CA PHE A 3 -4.15 -17.16 -12.15
C PHE A 3 -4.22 -17.46 -10.66
N VAL A 4 -4.61 -16.46 -9.87
CA VAL A 4 -4.78 -16.64 -8.42
C VAL A 4 -6.04 -15.88 -7.98
N LYS A 5 -6.83 -16.50 -7.13
CA LYS A 5 -7.97 -15.83 -6.50
C LYS A 5 -7.48 -15.08 -5.27
N ARG A 6 -7.93 -13.85 -5.10
CA ARG A 6 -7.56 -13.04 -3.93
C ARG A 6 -7.82 -13.77 -2.63
N GLU A 7 -8.97 -14.44 -2.53
CA GLU A 7 -9.36 -15.17 -1.31
C GLU A 7 -8.40 -16.30 -0.92
N ASP A 8 -7.62 -16.80 -1.90
CA ASP A 8 -6.65 -17.88 -1.67
C ASP A 8 -5.25 -17.36 -1.31
N ILE A 9 -5.03 -16.04 -1.35
CA ILE A 9 -3.74 -15.46 -1.01
C ILE A 9 -3.66 -15.25 0.51
N ALA A 10 -2.59 -15.75 1.12
CA ALA A 10 -2.38 -15.62 2.56
C ALA A 10 -2.38 -14.14 2.99
N LYS A 11 -3.05 -13.86 4.11
CA LYS A 11 -3.10 -12.52 4.70
C LYS A 11 -1.95 -12.36 5.69
N ASN A 12 -1.22 -11.24 5.55
CA ASN A 12 -0.14 -10.89 6.46
C ASN A 12 -0.53 -9.62 7.20
N CYS A 13 -0.69 -9.73 8.53
CA CYS A 13 -1.05 -8.59 9.36
C CYS A 13 0.22 -7.82 9.71
N LEU A 14 0.36 -6.63 9.15
CA LEU A 14 1.48 -5.72 9.40
C LEU A 14 0.94 -4.49 10.14
N PRO A 15 1.82 -3.70 10.77
CA PRO A 15 1.37 -2.45 11.40
C PRO A 15 0.65 -1.56 10.38
N GLY A 16 -0.60 -1.21 10.72
CA GLY A 16 -1.41 -0.30 9.91
C GLY A 16 -2.15 -0.91 8.73
N ARG A 17 -1.90 -2.18 8.38
CA ARG A 17 -2.60 -2.79 7.25
C ARG A 17 -2.50 -4.31 7.23
N VAL A 18 -3.35 -4.92 6.40
CA VAL A 18 -3.27 -6.35 6.05
C VAL A 18 -2.83 -6.44 4.59
N VAL A 19 -1.78 -7.19 4.32
CA VAL A 19 -1.19 -7.32 2.99
C VAL A 19 -1.37 -8.75 2.48
N GLN A 20 -1.80 -8.87 1.22
CA GLN A 20 -1.84 -10.14 0.50
C GLN A 20 -0.88 -10.03 -0.68
N ASN A 21 0.22 -10.78 -0.63
CA ASN A 21 1.27 -10.74 -1.66
C ASN A 21 0.87 -11.57 -2.87
N ALA A 22 0.44 -10.92 -3.93
CA ALA A 22 -0.05 -11.58 -5.13
C ALA A 22 1.07 -11.94 -6.10
N VAL A 23 1.91 -10.96 -6.46
CA VAL A 23 3.02 -11.14 -7.41
C VAL A 23 4.28 -10.54 -6.80
N GLY A 24 5.42 -11.21 -6.95
CA GLY A 24 6.71 -10.74 -6.48
C GLY A 24 7.51 -11.82 -5.78
N ARG A 25 8.51 -11.41 -4.99
CA ARG A 25 9.26 -12.32 -4.14
C ARG A 25 8.37 -12.79 -2.99
N ASN A 26 8.44 -14.06 -2.67
CA ASN A 26 7.65 -14.66 -1.57
C ASN A 26 6.15 -14.37 -1.70
N SER A 27 5.66 -14.38 -2.93
CA SER A 27 4.27 -14.08 -3.26
C SER A 27 3.58 -15.31 -3.84
N ALA A 28 2.26 -15.24 -4.01
CA ALA A 28 1.49 -16.33 -4.62
C ALA A 28 2.02 -16.66 -6.02
N VAL A 29 2.41 -15.64 -6.79
CA VAL A 29 3.04 -15.78 -8.10
C VAL A 29 4.44 -15.17 -8.02
N ALA A 30 5.46 -15.94 -8.38
CA ALA A 30 6.85 -15.48 -8.30
C ALA A 30 7.17 -14.50 -9.44
N SER A 31 7.84 -13.41 -9.11
CA SER A 31 8.39 -12.45 -10.06
C SER A 31 9.63 -11.80 -9.46
N GLU A 32 10.63 -11.55 -10.28
CA GLU A 32 11.82 -10.79 -9.90
C GLU A 32 11.80 -9.37 -10.46
N LYS A 33 10.70 -8.97 -11.11
CA LYS A 33 10.64 -7.69 -11.82
C LYS A 33 9.60 -6.73 -11.27
N MET A 34 8.56 -7.23 -10.63
CA MET A 34 7.48 -6.38 -10.13
C MET A 34 6.86 -6.98 -8.88
N THR A 35 6.19 -6.14 -8.12
CA THR A 35 5.42 -6.56 -6.96
C THR A 35 3.99 -6.05 -7.11
N VAL A 36 3.02 -6.94 -6.86
CA VAL A 36 1.60 -6.57 -6.81
C VAL A 36 1.02 -7.15 -5.54
N SER A 37 0.38 -6.30 -4.74
CA SER A 37 -0.20 -6.70 -3.46
C SER A 37 -1.57 -6.08 -3.28
N PHE A 38 -2.46 -6.81 -2.64
CA PHE A 38 -3.70 -6.23 -2.10
C PHE A 38 -3.39 -5.74 -0.69
N CYS A 39 -3.80 -4.52 -0.38
CA CYS A 39 -3.58 -3.91 0.94
C CYS A 39 -4.90 -3.39 1.49
N HIS A 40 -5.20 -3.74 2.73
CA HIS A 40 -6.42 -3.30 3.41
C HIS A 40 -6.06 -2.52 4.65
N TYR A 41 -6.55 -1.28 4.75
CA TYR A 41 -6.28 -0.35 5.84
C TYR A 41 -7.58 -0.11 6.60
N SER A 42 -7.61 -0.46 7.88
CA SER A 42 -8.78 -0.25 8.73
C SER A 42 -8.37 -0.13 10.20
N ALA A 43 -9.31 0.25 11.04
CA ALA A 43 -9.07 0.41 12.47
C ALA A 43 -8.54 -0.87 13.13
N GLU A 44 -8.86 -2.05 12.59
CA GLU A 44 -8.39 -3.32 13.12
C GLU A 44 -6.86 -3.45 13.06
N SER A 45 -6.22 -2.82 12.07
CA SER A 45 -4.77 -2.86 11.91
C SER A 45 -4.05 -1.71 12.62
N GLY A 46 -4.80 -0.76 13.16
CA GLY A 46 -4.25 0.43 13.78
C GLY A 46 -3.83 1.48 12.74
N PRO A 47 -3.28 2.61 13.20
CA PRO A 47 -2.84 3.68 12.31
C PRO A 47 -1.56 3.29 11.56
N MET A 48 -1.41 3.85 10.37
CA MET A 48 -0.20 3.68 9.58
C MET A 48 0.75 4.84 9.81
N GLU A 49 2.04 4.54 9.90
CA GLU A 49 3.07 5.58 10.01
C GLU A 49 3.44 6.12 8.63
N PRO A 50 3.76 7.42 8.52
CA PRO A 50 4.33 7.96 7.29
C PRO A 50 5.57 7.19 6.85
N HIS A 51 5.68 6.96 5.54
CA HIS A 51 6.79 6.17 4.99
C HIS A 51 7.11 6.61 3.57
N ASN A 52 8.25 6.15 3.08
CA ASN A 52 8.65 6.27 1.69
C ASN A 52 9.39 5.00 1.28
N HIS A 53 9.40 4.72 -0.01
CA HIS A 53 9.99 3.49 -0.56
C HIS A 53 10.11 3.60 -2.07
N ALA A 54 10.27 2.47 -2.75
CA ALA A 54 10.32 2.39 -4.21
C ALA A 54 9.05 2.98 -4.85
N GLU A 55 9.19 3.36 -6.11
CA GLU A 55 8.09 3.86 -6.92
C GLU A 55 6.87 2.92 -6.86
N GLU A 56 5.68 3.49 -6.70
CA GLU A 56 4.47 2.72 -6.51
C GLU A 56 3.28 3.39 -7.19
N SER A 57 2.42 2.56 -7.80
CA SER A 57 1.09 2.99 -8.21
C SER A 57 0.06 2.24 -7.37
N VAL A 58 -0.99 2.95 -6.95
CA VAL A 58 -2.03 2.40 -6.08
C VAL A 58 -3.39 2.67 -6.67
N VAL A 59 -4.18 1.61 -6.85
CA VAL A 59 -5.56 1.70 -7.31
C VAL A 59 -6.49 1.50 -6.13
N VAL A 60 -7.42 2.43 -5.93
CA VAL A 60 -8.44 2.30 -4.89
C VAL A 60 -9.51 1.32 -5.38
N LEU A 61 -9.59 0.15 -4.76
CA LEU A 61 -10.59 -0.86 -5.09
C LEU A 61 -11.94 -0.53 -4.43
N SER A 62 -11.89 -0.16 -3.16
CA SER A 62 -13.04 0.35 -2.43
C SER A 62 -12.56 1.16 -1.24
N CYS A 63 -13.39 2.06 -0.74
CA CYS A 63 -13.02 2.84 0.44
C CYS A 63 -14.25 3.51 1.05
N ARG A 64 -14.06 4.00 2.28
CA ARG A 64 -15.02 4.84 2.98
C ARG A 64 -14.23 5.86 3.79
N ASP A 65 -14.48 7.14 3.53
CA ASP A 65 -13.85 8.26 4.25
C ASP A 65 -12.32 8.13 4.32
N ALA A 66 -11.71 7.69 3.23
CA ALA A 66 -10.27 7.51 3.14
C ALA A 66 -9.59 8.68 2.46
N TYR A 67 -8.33 8.89 2.81
CA TYR A 67 -7.53 9.96 2.23
C TYR A 67 -6.06 9.53 2.18
N VAL A 68 -5.28 10.27 1.40
CA VAL A 68 -3.83 10.14 1.37
C VAL A 68 -3.21 11.50 1.71
N LYS A 69 -2.17 11.47 2.53
CA LYS A 69 -1.32 12.63 2.77
C LYS A 69 0.03 12.35 2.15
N TYR A 70 0.63 13.36 1.52
CA TYR A 70 1.94 13.20 0.91
C TYR A 70 2.70 14.52 0.89
N GLY A 71 4.00 14.43 0.71
CA GLY A 71 4.86 15.60 0.70
C GLY A 71 6.34 15.24 0.62
N SER A 72 7.18 16.26 0.80
CA SER A 72 8.62 16.16 0.61
C SER A 72 9.36 15.50 1.80
N ALA A 73 8.76 15.49 2.98
CA ALA A 73 9.38 14.95 4.18
C ALA A 73 8.34 14.36 5.11
N LYS A 74 8.78 13.50 6.03
CA LYS A 74 7.92 12.82 6.99
C LYS A 74 7.06 13.80 7.80
N ASP A 75 7.61 14.94 8.17
CA ASP A 75 6.94 15.97 8.96
C ASP A 75 6.46 17.16 8.11
N SER A 76 6.53 17.03 6.80
CA SER A 76 6.13 18.06 5.83
C SER A 76 5.28 17.47 4.73
N MET A 77 4.20 16.78 5.11
CA MET A 77 3.23 16.24 4.16
C MET A 77 2.10 17.26 3.98
N GLU A 78 2.36 18.24 3.13
CA GLU A 78 1.49 19.42 2.99
C GLU A 78 0.21 19.15 2.22
N TYR A 79 0.13 18.04 1.51
CA TYR A 79 -0.99 17.76 0.60
C TYR A 79 -1.87 16.65 1.14
N THR A 80 -3.18 16.81 0.98
CA THR A 80 -4.16 15.78 1.34
C THR A 80 -5.16 15.64 0.21
N VAL A 81 -5.43 14.41 -0.21
CA VAL A 81 -6.41 14.11 -1.24
C VAL A 81 -7.42 13.11 -0.71
N GLU A 82 -8.71 13.42 -0.86
CA GLU A 82 -9.79 12.47 -0.54
C GLU A 82 -9.87 11.41 -1.64
N LEU A 83 -10.03 10.16 -1.23
CA LEU A 83 -10.00 9.02 -2.14
C LEU A 83 -11.41 8.49 -2.42
N HIS A 84 -11.59 7.99 -3.64
CA HIS A 84 -12.83 7.38 -4.09
C HIS A 84 -12.52 6.10 -4.87
N GLU A 85 -13.48 5.20 -4.95
CA GLU A 85 -13.34 3.96 -5.69
C GLU A 85 -12.92 4.24 -7.13
N GLY A 86 -11.91 3.50 -7.60
CA GLY A 86 -11.38 3.66 -8.95
C GLY A 86 -10.26 4.67 -9.10
N ASP A 87 -9.99 5.49 -8.07
CA ASP A 87 -8.90 6.47 -8.14
C ASP A 87 -7.55 5.79 -8.25
N LEU A 88 -6.64 6.41 -8.97
CA LEU A 88 -5.26 5.97 -9.13
C LEU A 88 -4.31 7.01 -8.53
N MET A 89 -3.42 6.54 -7.67
CA MET A 89 -2.33 7.34 -7.11
C MET A 89 -1.00 6.83 -7.67
N HIS A 90 -0.09 7.73 -7.95
CA HIS A 90 1.27 7.35 -8.33
C HIS A 90 2.27 8.10 -7.46
N PHE A 91 3.09 7.36 -6.72
CA PHE A 91 4.12 7.93 -5.86
C PHE A 91 5.48 7.75 -6.53
N PRO A 92 6.15 8.86 -6.89
CA PRO A 92 7.54 8.78 -7.32
C PRO A 92 8.40 8.14 -6.23
N GLU A 93 9.53 7.56 -6.62
CA GLU A 93 10.45 6.96 -5.66
C GLU A 93 10.78 7.91 -4.51
N LEU A 94 10.66 7.41 -3.28
CA LEU A 94 11.00 8.10 -2.04
C LEU A 94 10.10 9.29 -1.66
N GLU A 95 9.00 9.52 -2.35
CA GLU A 95 8.04 10.52 -1.89
C GLU A 95 7.35 10.03 -0.61
N TRP A 96 7.34 10.87 0.42
CA TRP A 96 6.69 10.56 1.69
C TRP A 96 5.19 10.54 1.55
N HIS A 97 4.55 9.53 2.11
CA HIS A 97 3.10 9.40 2.08
C HIS A 97 2.58 8.54 3.23
N VAL A 98 1.29 8.69 3.50
CA VAL A 98 0.55 7.86 4.45
C VAL A 98 -0.92 7.85 4.06
N PHE A 99 -1.53 6.67 4.14
CA PHE A 99 -2.97 6.52 3.95
C PHE A 99 -3.67 6.65 5.28
N GLY A 100 -4.85 7.26 5.27
CA GLY A 100 -5.68 7.37 6.45
C GLY A 100 -7.16 7.23 6.12
N TYR A 101 -7.93 7.15 7.16
CA TYR A 101 -9.39 7.06 7.09
C TYR A 101 -9.97 7.67 8.35
N ARG A 102 -11.18 8.20 8.25
CA ARG A 102 -11.87 8.73 9.41
C ARG A 102 -12.57 7.60 10.15
N GLU A 103 -13.11 7.88 11.32
CA GLU A 103 -13.77 6.88 12.15
C GLU A 103 -14.81 6.10 11.36
N GLY A 104 -14.73 4.77 11.42
CA GLY A 104 -15.61 3.87 10.68
C GLY A 104 -15.22 3.66 9.23
N GLY A 105 -14.15 4.33 8.78
CA GLY A 105 -13.70 4.25 7.40
C GLY A 105 -12.71 3.11 7.15
N TYR A 106 -12.34 2.97 5.90
CA TYR A 106 -11.34 1.98 5.46
C TYR A 106 -10.85 2.30 4.06
N LEU A 107 -9.72 1.71 3.70
CA LEU A 107 -9.18 1.74 2.33
C LEU A 107 -8.79 0.33 1.93
N ASP A 108 -9.29 -0.11 0.78
CA ASP A 108 -8.88 -1.37 0.17
C ASP A 108 -8.25 -1.04 -1.18
N ALA A 109 -7.02 -1.47 -1.39
CA ALA A 109 -6.22 -1.01 -2.53
C ALA A 109 -5.42 -2.12 -3.17
N LEU A 110 -5.09 -1.90 -4.45
CA LEU A 110 -4.13 -2.71 -5.19
C LEU A 110 -2.87 -1.88 -5.33
N CYS A 111 -1.76 -2.38 -4.80
CA CYS A 111 -0.47 -1.70 -4.78
C CYS A 111 0.47 -2.37 -5.78
N ILE A 112 1.05 -1.58 -6.67
CA ILE A 112 1.91 -2.05 -7.76
C ILE A 112 3.26 -1.34 -7.65
N TYR A 113 4.34 -2.12 -7.50
CA TYR A 113 5.70 -1.58 -7.39
C TYR A 113 6.53 -2.01 -8.60
N GLY A 114 7.40 -1.12 -9.05
CA GLY A 114 8.29 -1.36 -10.18
C GLY A 114 9.53 -2.19 -9.85
N GLN A 115 9.60 -2.77 -8.65
CA GLN A 115 10.70 -3.61 -8.20
C GLN A 115 10.21 -4.58 -7.13
N VAL A 116 11.08 -5.45 -6.64
CA VAL A 116 10.72 -6.50 -5.68
C VAL A 116 11.34 -6.32 -4.29
N THR A 117 12.18 -5.30 -4.11
CA THR A 117 12.82 -4.96 -2.81
C THR A 117 12.58 -3.49 -2.48
N ASN A 118 12.77 -3.12 -1.21
CA ASN A 118 12.60 -1.75 -0.70
C ASN A 118 11.20 -1.20 -0.97
N ILE A 119 10.22 -2.07 -0.90
CA ILE A 119 8.82 -1.74 -1.22
C ILE A 119 7.98 -1.48 0.04
N ARG A 120 8.53 -1.76 1.22
CA ARG A 120 7.81 -1.60 2.49
C ARG A 120 8.68 -0.96 3.55
N PRO A 121 8.08 -0.18 4.46
CA PRO A 121 8.85 0.44 5.56
C PRO A 121 9.60 -0.59 6.40
N GLU A 122 9.03 -1.77 6.63
CA GLU A 122 9.67 -2.83 7.42
C GLU A 122 10.99 -3.29 6.80
N GLU A 123 11.07 -3.36 5.48
CA GLU A 123 12.30 -3.75 4.78
C GLU A 123 13.39 -2.69 4.96
N ILE A 124 13.01 -1.43 4.91
CA ILE A 124 13.94 -0.31 5.06
C ILE A 124 14.44 -0.22 6.49
N GLN A 125 13.57 -0.41 7.47
CA GLN A 125 13.92 -0.35 8.88
C GLN A 125 14.82 -1.52 9.32
N ALA A 126 14.74 -2.66 8.64
CA ALA A 126 15.54 -3.84 8.94
C ALA A 126 17.02 -3.66 8.55
N LYS A 127 17.34 -2.63 7.81
CA LYS A 127 18.71 -2.29 7.44
C LYS A 127 19.33 -1.39 8.51
#